data_bde5a575aa3a6ed4ac44abcb39faac2a
#
_entry.id   bde5a575aa3a6ed4ac44abcb39faac2a
#
_cell.length_a   1.000
_cell.length_b   1.000
_cell.length_c   1.000
_cell.angle_alpha   90.00
_cell.angle_beta   90.00
_cell.angle_gamma   90.00
#
_symmetry.space_group_name_H-M   'P 1'
#
loop_
_entity.id
_entity.type
_entity.pdbx_description
1 polymer ?
#
loop_
_entity_poly.entity_id
_entity_poly.type
_entity_poly.pdbx_seq_one_letter_code
_entity_poly.pdbx_strand_id
1 'polypeptide(L)'
;MIPNRLSALRALMKQHGVAACIVPGTDPHASEYMAEHWTEMSWITGFLGETGTAVITLDQALLWTDSRYYLQAEAELQGTTVELMRESDIDCPTIAEWLCTTIGNRESGIRKVAVNPEMYSVNAYRDLRATLGKGGLELISIDLISPLWTEGRPAIPTSLLYEYEERYAGESVSSKLTRVRQAMQERRCDALVVSALDEIGWLLNIRGKDVDYTPCLISYVVVEMERCTIFVAPSKLNDAARAYLQRIDICTQDYDQVFDYLKDINASAIMYDGGKVNEALYEAINPAANKVNVSPSPVLKMQSVKNEVELQGERIAMRKDAVALTRFLSWLE
;
A
#
# COMPACT_ATOMS: atom_id res chain seq x y z
N MET A 1 23.40 10.05 7.35
CA MET A 1 24.28 9.12 6.61
C MET A 1 23.79 7.69 6.85
N ILE A 2 23.73 6.86 5.81
CA ILE A 2 23.19 5.47 5.85
C ILE A 2 23.80 4.61 6.96
N PRO A 3 25.13 4.60 7.21
CA PRO A 3 25.70 3.77 8.29
C PRO A 3 25.13 4.07 9.68
N ASN A 4 24.78 5.35 9.97
CA ASN A 4 24.19 5.71 11.26
C ASN A 4 22.75 5.20 11.38
N ARG A 5 21.95 5.26 10.28
CA ARG A 5 20.59 4.74 10.23
C ARG A 5 20.59 3.21 10.45
N LEU A 6 21.47 2.50 9.75
CA LEU A 6 21.65 1.05 9.92
C LEU A 6 22.08 0.68 11.35
N SER A 7 22.98 1.46 11.95
CA SER A 7 23.42 1.24 13.33
C SER A 7 22.28 1.44 14.33
N ALA A 8 21.46 2.49 14.15
CA ALA A 8 20.29 2.76 14.98
C ALA A 8 19.24 1.64 14.85
N LEU A 9 18.95 1.19 13.62
CA LEU A 9 18.02 0.09 13.38
C LEU A 9 18.50 -1.20 14.04
N ARG A 10 19.78 -1.55 13.88
CA ARG A 10 20.39 -2.73 14.54
C ARG A 10 20.33 -2.68 16.07
N ALA A 11 20.48 -1.48 16.65
CA ALA A 11 20.31 -1.31 18.10
C ALA A 11 18.85 -1.60 18.53
N LEU A 12 17.88 -1.08 17.79
CA LEU A 12 16.46 -1.31 18.03
C LEU A 12 16.08 -2.79 17.82
N MET A 13 16.59 -3.42 16.76
CA MET A 13 16.43 -4.86 16.50
C MET A 13 16.92 -5.70 17.68
N LYS A 14 18.07 -5.37 18.26
CA LYS A 14 18.60 -6.07 19.47
C LYS A 14 17.68 -5.92 20.66
N GLN A 15 17.13 -4.72 20.90
CA GLN A 15 16.19 -4.48 22.01
C GLN A 15 14.92 -5.33 21.89
N HIS A 16 14.43 -5.54 20.66
CA HIS A 16 13.24 -6.35 20.38
C HIS A 16 13.53 -7.84 20.15
N GLY A 17 14.79 -8.27 20.20
CA GLY A 17 15.17 -9.65 19.94
C GLY A 17 14.88 -10.07 18.49
N VAL A 18 15.17 -9.20 17.53
CA VAL A 18 14.93 -9.38 16.09
C VAL A 18 16.25 -9.67 15.38
N ALA A 19 16.28 -10.70 14.54
CA ALA A 19 17.46 -11.07 13.76
C ALA A 19 17.53 -10.35 12.41
N ALA A 20 16.39 -10.08 11.79
CA ALA A 20 16.29 -9.34 10.53
C ALA A 20 15.05 -8.42 10.51
N CYS A 21 15.17 -7.30 9.80
CA CYS A 21 14.07 -6.40 9.47
C CYS A 21 13.95 -6.31 7.95
N ILE A 22 12.74 -6.53 7.42
CA ILE A 22 12.45 -6.38 5.99
C ILE A 22 11.70 -5.07 5.79
N VAL A 23 12.20 -4.22 4.88
CA VAL A 23 11.66 -2.89 4.58
C VAL A 23 11.34 -2.84 3.08
N PRO A 24 10.08 -3.07 2.68
CA PRO A 24 9.68 -3.04 1.28
C PRO A 24 9.52 -1.60 0.77
N GLY A 25 9.68 -1.42 -0.55
CA GLY A 25 9.32 -0.19 -1.26
C GLY A 25 7.83 -0.17 -1.61
N THR A 26 6.98 0.03 -0.62
CA THR A 26 5.52 0.09 -0.77
C THR A 26 4.90 1.01 0.29
N ASP A 27 3.60 1.25 0.20
CA ASP A 27 2.82 2.04 1.14
C ASP A 27 1.63 1.24 1.73
N PRO A 28 0.90 1.77 2.73
CA PRO A 28 -0.24 1.09 3.35
C PRO A 28 -1.41 0.77 2.42
N HIS A 29 -1.43 1.33 1.23
CA HIS A 29 -2.48 1.20 0.23
C HIS A 29 -2.12 0.26 -0.93
N ALA A 30 -0.90 -0.31 -0.93
CA ALA A 30 -0.33 -1.08 -2.02
C ALA A 30 -0.40 -0.31 -3.36
N SER A 31 -0.03 0.99 -3.31
CA SER A 31 0.02 1.89 -4.46
C SER A 31 1.19 1.55 -5.38
N GLU A 32 1.03 1.75 -6.69
CA GLU A 32 2.13 1.64 -7.66
C GLU A 32 3.15 2.76 -7.45
N TYR A 33 2.68 3.99 -7.23
CA TYR A 33 3.49 5.14 -6.87
C TYR A 33 3.10 5.56 -5.45
N MET A 34 4.09 5.69 -4.57
CA MET A 34 3.86 6.04 -3.17
C MET A 34 4.23 7.50 -2.88
N ALA A 35 3.59 8.09 -1.87
CA ALA A 35 4.00 9.38 -1.36
C ALA A 35 5.35 9.28 -0.62
N GLU A 36 6.14 10.35 -0.66
CA GLU A 36 7.48 10.41 -0.05
C GLU A 36 7.50 10.04 1.45
N HIS A 37 6.38 10.21 2.14
CA HIS A 37 6.23 9.82 3.55
C HIS A 37 6.57 8.35 3.81
N TRP A 38 6.29 7.46 2.85
CA TRP A 38 6.48 6.01 2.97
C TRP A 38 7.72 5.47 2.27
N THR A 39 8.64 6.32 1.81
CA THR A 39 9.88 5.87 1.16
C THR A 39 10.92 5.34 2.16
N GLU A 40 10.48 4.45 3.08
CA GLU A 40 11.28 3.88 4.16
C GLU A 40 12.49 3.09 3.64
N MET A 41 12.29 2.30 2.56
CA MET A 41 13.36 1.57 1.89
C MET A 41 14.45 2.53 1.40
N SER A 42 14.07 3.62 0.75
CA SER A 42 15.03 4.62 0.25
C SER A 42 15.73 5.34 1.40
N TRP A 43 15.00 5.62 2.48
CA TRP A 43 15.61 6.24 3.67
C TRP A 43 16.67 5.35 4.30
N ILE A 44 16.44 4.04 4.44
CA ILE A 44 17.39 3.14 5.13
C ILE A 44 18.56 2.71 4.25
N THR A 45 18.38 2.66 2.91
CA THR A 45 19.41 2.18 1.97
C THR A 45 20.15 3.28 1.26
N GLY A 46 19.50 4.43 0.99
CA GLY A 46 19.97 5.48 0.08
C GLY A 46 19.62 5.22 -1.38
N PHE A 47 18.99 4.11 -1.71
CA PHE A 47 18.51 3.80 -3.06
C PHE A 47 17.19 4.52 -3.34
N LEU A 48 17.11 5.28 -4.43
CA LEU A 48 15.98 6.13 -4.79
C LEU A 48 15.05 5.52 -5.86
N GLY A 49 15.32 4.29 -6.29
CA GLY A 49 14.44 3.57 -7.22
C GLY A 49 13.10 3.22 -6.58
N GLU A 50 12.07 3.16 -7.41
CA GLU A 50 10.68 2.96 -6.95
C GLU A 50 10.37 1.51 -6.53
N THR A 51 11.18 0.54 -7.01
CA THR A 51 10.93 -0.89 -6.75
C THR A 51 12.12 -1.52 -6.05
N GLY A 52 11.86 -2.16 -4.94
CA GLY A 52 12.86 -2.93 -4.20
C GLY A 52 12.41 -3.28 -2.79
N THR A 53 13.19 -4.11 -2.14
CA THR A 53 12.99 -4.49 -0.74
C THR A 53 14.35 -4.58 -0.04
N ALA A 54 14.51 -3.84 1.04
CA ALA A 54 15.71 -3.92 1.85
C ALA A 54 15.56 -4.99 2.94
N VAL A 55 16.63 -5.74 3.18
CA VAL A 55 16.74 -6.68 4.29
C VAL A 55 17.95 -6.31 5.13
N ILE A 56 17.70 -5.94 6.37
CA ILE A 56 18.73 -5.55 7.32
C ILE A 56 18.84 -6.63 8.41
N THR A 57 20.02 -7.25 8.54
CA THR A 57 20.36 -8.11 9.65
C THR A 57 21.29 -7.39 10.64
N LEU A 58 21.69 -8.06 11.71
CA LEU A 58 22.59 -7.48 12.70
C LEU A 58 23.98 -7.17 12.13
N ASP A 59 24.36 -7.80 11.02
CA ASP A 59 25.67 -7.74 10.40
C ASP A 59 25.67 -7.34 8.91
N GLN A 60 24.58 -7.58 8.18
CA GLN A 60 24.45 -7.31 6.76
C GLN A 60 23.29 -6.32 6.46
N ALA A 61 23.36 -5.70 5.30
CA ALA A 61 22.26 -4.90 4.74
C ALA A 61 22.23 -5.16 3.24
N LEU A 62 21.09 -5.57 2.73
CA LEU A 62 20.93 -5.99 1.34
C LEU A 62 19.70 -5.31 0.73
N LEU A 63 19.74 -5.08 -0.59
CA LEU A 63 18.64 -4.53 -1.37
C LEU A 63 18.34 -5.48 -2.55
N TRP A 64 17.15 -6.08 -2.56
CA TRP A 64 16.59 -6.75 -3.75
C TRP A 64 15.91 -5.71 -4.62
N THR A 65 16.23 -5.69 -5.91
CA THR A 65 15.52 -4.89 -6.93
C THR A 65 15.59 -5.60 -8.28
N ASP A 66 14.73 -5.22 -9.22
CA ASP A 66 14.65 -5.83 -10.54
C ASP A 66 15.62 -5.21 -11.56
N SER A 67 15.70 -5.82 -12.74
CA SER A 67 16.69 -5.47 -13.77
C SER A 67 16.59 -4.03 -14.30
N ARG A 68 15.45 -3.35 -14.13
CA ARG A 68 15.26 -1.94 -14.55
C ARG A 68 16.15 -0.99 -13.76
N TYR A 69 16.52 -1.39 -12.53
CA TYR A 69 17.20 -0.52 -11.56
C TYR A 69 18.64 -0.90 -11.24
N TYR A 70 19.22 -1.97 -11.85
CA TYR A 70 20.57 -2.44 -11.48
C TYR A 70 21.64 -1.37 -11.59
N LEU A 71 21.70 -0.64 -12.72
CA LEU A 71 22.69 0.42 -12.92
C LEU A 71 22.55 1.56 -11.93
N GLN A 72 21.30 1.95 -11.64
CA GLN A 72 21.00 2.99 -10.66
C GLN A 72 21.40 2.53 -9.25
N ALA A 73 21.02 1.33 -8.86
CA ALA A 73 21.34 0.76 -7.56
C ALA A 73 22.86 0.62 -7.35
N GLU A 74 23.60 0.16 -8.34
CA GLU A 74 25.07 0.10 -8.29
C GLU A 74 25.70 1.46 -8.05
N ALA A 75 25.18 2.51 -8.70
CA ALA A 75 25.71 3.86 -8.53
C ALA A 75 25.33 4.46 -7.16
N GLU A 76 24.08 4.32 -6.73
CA GLU A 76 23.56 4.93 -5.51
C GLU A 76 24.02 4.21 -4.23
N LEU A 77 24.23 2.91 -4.29
CA LEU A 77 24.73 2.11 -3.17
C LEU A 77 26.26 2.22 -3.00
N GLN A 78 26.96 2.83 -3.96
CA GLN A 78 28.41 3.00 -3.89
C GLN A 78 28.82 3.79 -2.64
N GLY A 79 29.72 3.23 -1.83
CA GLY A 79 30.17 3.83 -0.57
C GLY A 79 29.22 3.68 0.60
N THR A 80 28.09 2.97 0.41
CA THR A 80 27.26 2.46 1.50
C THR A 80 27.72 1.05 1.91
N THR A 81 27.14 0.51 2.96
CA THR A 81 27.33 -0.90 3.35
C THR A 81 26.19 -1.80 2.90
N VAL A 82 25.37 -1.32 1.97
CA VAL A 82 24.22 -2.05 1.43
C VAL A 82 24.65 -2.78 0.15
N GLU A 83 24.42 -4.07 0.09
CA GLU A 83 24.77 -4.92 -1.04
C GLU A 83 23.57 -5.10 -1.97
N LEU A 84 23.80 -5.02 -3.28
CA LEU A 84 22.75 -5.22 -4.29
C LEU A 84 22.52 -6.73 -4.52
N MET A 85 21.25 -7.14 -4.39
CA MET A 85 20.74 -8.44 -4.80
C MET A 85 19.92 -8.27 -6.08
N ARG A 86 20.41 -8.85 -7.17
CA ARG A 86 19.81 -8.76 -8.52
C ARG A 86 18.68 -9.76 -8.67
N GLU A 87 17.46 -9.36 -8.27
CA GLU A 87 16.29 -10.23 -8.14
C GLU A 87 15.96 -11.04 -9.42
N SER A 88 16.23 -10.48 -10.60
CA SER A 88 15.95 -11.16 -11.88
C SER A 88 17.02 -12.15 -12.31
N ASP A 89 18.16 -12.25 -11.63
CA ASP A 89 19.21 -13.19 -11.94
C ASP A 89 18.82 -14.60 -11.45
N ILE A 90 19.10 -15.63 -12.27
CA ILE A 90 18.67 -17.03 -12.01
C ILE A 90 19.18 -17.55 -10.66
N ASP A 91 20.39 -17.16 -10.28
CA ASP A 91 21.05 -17.64 -9.06
C ASP A 91 20.75 -16.76 -7.83
N CYS A 92 19.96 -15.69 -7.98
CA CYS A 92 19.59 -14.83 -6.86
C CYS A 92 18.51 -15.51 -6.00
N PRO A 93 18.78 -15.80 -4.73
CA PRO A 93 17.77 -16.37 -3.85
C PRO A 93 16.66 -15.34 -3.56
N THR A 94 15.46 -15.81 -3.38
CA THR A 94 14.39 -14.99 -2.82
C THR A 94 14.75 -14.52 -1.40
N ILE A 95 14.16 -13.42 -0.95
CA ILE A 95 14.38 -12.89 0.41
C ILE A 95 14.16 -13.98 1.47
N ALA A 96 13.08 -14.76 1.33
CA ALA A 96 12.76 -15.80 2.29
C ALA A 96 13.76 -16.95 2.29
N GLU A 97 14.22 -17.40 1.10
CA GLU A 97 15.26 -18.44 0.98
C GLU A 97 16.58 -17.96 1.57
N TRP A 98 16.96 -16.71 1.28
CA TRP A 98 18.18 -16.13 1.82
C TRP A 98 18.14 -16.04 3.35
N LEU A 99 17.02 -15.57 3.93
CA LEU A 99 16.83 -15.47 5.38
C LEU A 99 16.86 -16.87 6.03
N CYS A 100 16.17 -17.85 5.46
CA CYS A 100 16.17 -19.22 5.97
C CYS A 100 17.58 -19.83 5.96
N THR A 101 18.35 -19.60 4.90
CA THR A 101 19.73 -20.11 4.79
C THR A 101 20.68 -19.38 5.74
N THR A 102 20.56 -18.06 5.83
CA THR A 102 21.51 -17.22 6.57
C THR A 102 21.24 -17.19 8.07
N ILE A 103 19.97 -17.14 8.49
CA ILE A 103 19.57 -17.03 9.90
C ILE A 103 19.05 -18.36 10.44
N GLY A 104 18.26 -19.10 9.65
CA GLY A 104 17.65 -20.36 10.06
C GLY A 104 18.66 -21.42 10.44
N ASN A 105 19.83 -21.43 9.81
CA ASN A 105 20.94 -22.37 10.05
C ASN A 105 21.90 -21.94 11.16
N ARG A 106 21.72 -20.75 11.77
CA ARG A 106 22.56 -20.32 12.92
C ARG A 106 22.18 -21.11 14.18
N GLU A 107 23.15 -21.67 14.85
CA GLU A 107 22.94 -22.39 16.12
C GLU A 107 22.46 -21.47 17.28
N SER A 108 22.62 -20.17 17.18
CA SER A 108 22.29 -19.18 18.20
C SER A 108 20.98 -18.43 17.93
N GLY A 109 20.04 -18.67 18.65
CA GLY A 109 18.98 -18.07 19.45
C GLY A 109 17.95 -17.17 18.80
N ILE A 110 18.25 -16.11 18.10
CA ILE A 110 17.25 -15.14 17.62
C ILE A 110 16.75 -15.54 16.24
N ARG A 111 15.44 -15.85 16.15
CA ARG A 111 14.80 -16.34 14.92
C ARG A 111 13.64 -15.46 14.46
N LYS A 112 13.50 -14.26 15.03
CA LYS A 112 12.45 -13.33 14.69
C LYS A 112 12.85 -12.44 13.53
N VAL A 113 11.96 -12.34 12.54
CA VAL A 113 12.06 -11.42 11.39
C VAL A 113 10.94 -10.39 11.53
N ALA A 114 11.28 -9.11 11.53
CA ALA A 114 10.35 -8.00 11.69
C ALA A 114 9.90 -7.44 10.34
N VAL A 115 8.63 -7.11 10.25
CA VAL A 115 8.04 -6.30 9.17
C VAL A 115 7.07 -5.29 9.76
N ASN A 116 6.94 -4.13 9.12
CA ASN A 116 5.83 -3.22 9.40
C ASN A 116 4.55 -3.81 8.78
N PRO A 117 3.52 -4.18 9.57
CA PRO A 117 2.31 -4.83 9.04
C PRO A 117 1.47 -3.92 8.14
N GLU A 118 1.63 -2.60 8.20
CA GLU A 118 0.98 -1.67 7.28
C GLU A 118 1.55 -1.75 5.87
N MET A 119 2.81 -2.18 5.72
CA MET A 119 3.52 -2.28 4.45
C MET A 119 3.37 -3.65 3.76
N TYR A 120 2.55 -4.53 4.27
CA TYR A 120 2.32 -5.85 3.69
C TYR A 120 0.83 -6.12 3.52
N SER A 121 0.43 -6.48 2.30
CA SER A 121 -0.92 -7.02 2.09
C SER A 121 -1.07 -8.34 2.87
N VAL A 122 -2.30 -8.66 3.26
CA VAL A 122 -2.62 -9.89 4.01
C VAL A 122 -2.07 -11.15 3.31
N ASN A 123 -2.21 -11.23 1.98
CA ASN A 123 -1.71 -12.36 1.22
C ASN A 123 -0.18 -12.44 1.26
N ALA A 124 0.51 -11.32 0.98
CA ALA A 124 1.97 -11.27 1.00
C ALA A 124 2.54 -11.57 2.40
N TYR A 125 1.91 -11.04 3.46
CA TYR A 125 2.30 -11.34 4.84
C TYR A 125 2.19 -12.83 5.17
N ARG A 126 1.06 -13.46 4.81
CA ARG A 126 0.82 -14.88 5.06
C ARG A 126 1.77 -15.78 4.29
N ASP A 127 2.02 -15.46 3.02
CA ASP A 127 2.96 -16.22 2.19
C ASP A 127 4.39 -16.12 2.74
N LEU A 128 4.82 -14.92 3.12
CA LEU A 128 6.12 -14.69 3.76
C LEU A 128 6.22 -15.47 5.09
N ARG A 129 5.20 -15.35 5.95
CA ARG A 129 5.12 -16.06 7.24
C ARG A 129 5.21 -17.57 7.07
N ALA A 130 4.47 -18.13 6.09
CA ALA A 130 4.46 -19.56 5.81
C ALA A 130 5.83 -20.05 5.33
N THR A 131 6.50 -19.26 4.46
CA THR A 131 7.80 -19.62 3.91
C THR A 131 8.90 -19.52 4.96
N LEU A 132 8.95 -18.44 5.74
CA LEU A 132 9.88 -18.27 6.84
C LEU A 132 9.70 -19.35 7.92
N GLY A 133 8.43 -19.70 8.23
CA GLY A 133 8.11 -20.75 9.20
C GLY A 133 8.68 -22.13 8.84
N LYS A 134 8.72 -22.48 7.53
CA LYS A 134 9.37 -23.72 7.04
C LYS A 134 10.87 -23.71 7.32
N GLY A 135 11.52 -22.54 7.32
CA GLY A 135 12.92 -22.34 7.67
C GLY A 135 13.17 -22.15 9.17
N GLY A 136 12.14 -22.34 10.03
CA GLY A 136 12.25 -22.18 11.49
C GLY A 136 12.38 -20.72 11.94
N LEU A 137 11.96 -19.76 11.13
CA LEU A 137 11.92 -18.34 11.43
C LEU A 137 10.51 -17.91 11.80
N GLU A 138 10.38 -16.98 12.74
CA GLU A 138 9.13 -16.36 13.18
C GLU A 138 8.99 -14.97 12.54
N LEU A 139 7.95 -14.73 11.75
CA LEU A 139 7.60 -13.39 11.28
C LEU A 139 6.81 -12.66 12.36
N ILE A 140 7.24 -11.45 12.71
CA ILE A 140 6.56 -10.60 13.70
C ILE A 140 6.18 -9.24 13.10
N SER A 141 4.99 -8.77 13.48
CA SER A 141 4.44 -7.46 13.10
C SER A 141 4.99 -6.39 14.04
N ILE A 142 5.97 -5.61 13.58
CA ILE A 142 6.53 -4.48 14.32
C ILE A 142 7.16 -3.46 13.38
N ASP A 143 6.78 -2.18 13.54
CA ASP A 143 7.44 -1.06 12.87
C ASP A 143 8.71 -0.67 13.62
N LEU A 144 9.85 -0.83 12.94
CA LEU A 144 11.17 -0.46 13.46
C LEU A 144 11.75 0.77 12.75
N ILE A 145 11.10 1.31 11.71
CA ILE A 145 11.59 2.44 10.94
C ILE A 145 11.01 3.76 11.42
N SER A 146 9.70 3.87 11.62
CA SER A 146 9.05 5.11 12.03
C SER A 146 9.62 5.70 13.33
N PRO A 147 9.97 4.91 14.37
CA PRO A 147 10.60 5.45 15.56
C PRO A 147 11.99 6.08 15.31
N LEU A 148 12.65 5.71 14.22
CA LEU A 148 14.00 6.18 13.87
C LEU A 148 13.95 7.33 12.86
N TRP A 149 12.96 7.35 11.98
CA TRP A 149 12.83 8.39 10.94
C TRP A 149 11.88 9.49 11.39
N THR A 150 12.25 10.21 12.44
CA THR A 150 11.48 11.34 12.99
C THR A 150 11.92 12.68 12.42
N GLU A 151 13.20 12.83 12.13
CA GLU A 151 13.76 14.06 11.57
C GLU A 151 13.83 14.00 10.04
N GLY A 152 13.28 15.01 9.39
CA GLY A 152 13.26 15.13 7.93
C GLY A 152 12.36 14.12 7.21
N ARG A 153 11.46 13.40 7.92
CA ARG A 153 10.42 12.58 7.27
C ARG A 153 9.40 13.51 6.63
N PRO A 154 9.13 13.37 5.32
CA PRO A 154 8.07 14.12 4.67
C PRO A 154 6.73 13.89 5.36
N ALA A 155 5.91 14.92 5.45
CA ALA A 155 4.56 14.78 5.97
C ALA A 155 3.67 13.97 5.01
N ILE A 156 2.62 13.33 5.53
CA ILE A 156 1.58 12.75 4.67
C ILE A 156 0.97 13.87 3.83
N PRO A 157 0.85 13.71 2.52
CA PRO A 157 0.25 14.73 1.64
C PRO A 157 -1.14 15.17 2.08
N THR A 158 -1.42 16.46 1.93
CA THR A 158 -2.68 17.09 2.34
C THR A 158 -3.40 17.78 1.19
N SER A 159 -3.35 17.22 -0.01
CA SER A 159 -4.10 17.76 -1.14
C SER A 159 -5.61 17.74 -0.88
N LEU A 160 -6.33 18.72 -1.42
CA LEU A 160 -7.77 18.79 -1.24
C LEU A 160 -8.51 17.71 -2.04
N LEU A 161 -9.50 17.09 -1.41
CA LEU A 161 -10.50 16.27 -2.08
C LEU A 161 -11.32 17.14 -3.04
N TYR A 162 -11.51 16.67 -4.26
CA TYR A 162 -12.46 17.27 -5.20
C TYR A 162 -13.34 16.20 -5.87
N GLU A 163 -14.55 16.61 -6.22
CA GLU A 163 -15.51 15.77 -6.94
C GLU A 163 -15.02 15.46 -8.35
N TYR A 164 -15.12 14.22 -8.75
CA TYR A 164 -15.06 13.79 -10.14
C TYR A 164 -16.47 13.67 -10.67
N GLU A 165 -16.92 14.71 -11.39
CA GLU A 165 -18.31 14.87 -11.79
C GLU A 165 -18.87 13.64 -12.52
N GLU A 166 -20.14 13.31 -12.27
CA GLU A 166 -20.80 12.13 -12.88
C GLU A 166 -20.80 12.17 -14.41
N ARG A 167 -20.78 13.36 -15.02
CA ARG A 167 -20.65 13.49 -16.48
C ARG A 167 -19.34 12.90 -17.05
N TYR A 168 -18.33 12.70 -16.21
CA TYR A 168 -17.06 12.04 -16.56
C TYR A 168 -16.99 10.61 -16.03
N ALA A 169 -17.61 10.35 -14.87
CA ALA A 169 -17.63 9.03 -14.26
C ALA A 169 -18.65 8.08 -14.93
N GLY A 170 -19.71 8.64 -15.54
CA GLY A 170 -20.76 7.88 -16.22
C GLY A 170 -21.70 7.09 -15.30
N GLU A 171 -21.47 7.11 -13.98
CA GLU A 171 -22.27 6.39 -12.98
C GLU A 171 -22.23 7.14 -11.65
N SER A 172 -23.40 7.25 -11.00
CA SER A 172 -23.50 7.87 -9.68
C SER A 172 -22.88 7.00 -8.58
N VAL A 173 -22.45 7.63 -7.49
CA VAL A 173 -21.93 6.91 -6.29
C VAL A 173 -22.99 5.99 -5.71
N SER A 174 -24.25 6.43 -5.65
CA SER A 174 -25.37 5.62 -5.14
C SER A 174 -25.56 4.32 -5.95
N SER A 175 -25.47 4.40 -7.29
CA SER A 175 -25.52 3.22 -8.16
C SER A 175 -24.38 2.25 -7.88
N LYS A 176 -23.14 2.75 -7.79
CA LYS A 176 -21.94 1.95 -7.49
C LYS A 176 -22.05 1.26 -6.12
N LEU A 177 -22.45 2.02 -5.07
CA LEU A 177 -22.65 1.46 -3.73
C LEU A 177 -23.74 0.38 -3.71
N THR A 178 -24.84 0.55 -4.47
CA THR A 178 -25.90 -0.47 -4.60
C THR A 178 -25.32 -1.76 -5.16
N ARG A 179 -24.51 -1.69 -6.22
CA ARG A 179 -23.86 -2.87 -6.82
C ARG A 179 -22.88 -3.55 -5.85
N VAL A 180 -22.10 -2.74 -5.11
CA VAL A 180 -21.15 -3.25 -4.09
C VAL A 180 -21.92 -3.97 -2.98
N ARG A 181 -22.98 -3.36 -2.44
CA ARG A 181 -23.82 -3.97 -1.41
C ARG A 181 -24.50 -5.27 -1.89
N GLN A 182 -24.90 -5.32 -3.14
CA GLN A 182 -25.39 -6.58 -3.75
C GLN A 182 -24.29 -7.66 -3.75
N ALA A 183 -23.07 -7.33 -4.16
CA ALA A 183 -21.94 -8.27 -4.13
C ALA A 183 -21.58 -8.72 -2.70
N MET A 184 -21.75 -7.85 -1.70
CA MET A 184 -21.61 -8.19 -0.28
C MET A 184 -22.70 -9.17 0.16
N GLN A 185 -23.97 -8.92 -0.19
CA GLN A 185 -25.10 -9.81 0.14
C GLN A 185 -24.93 -11.21 -0.44
N GLU A 186 -24.49 -11.31 -1.71
CA GLU A 186 -24.21 -12.60 -2.37
C GLU A 186 -23.20 -13.45 -1.59
N ARG A 187 -22.29 -12.79 -0.85
CA ARG A 187 -21.28 -13.43 0.01
C ARG A 187 -21.62 -13.45 1.48
N ARG A 188 -22.82 -12.98 1.86
CA ARG A 188 -23.31 -12.89 3.23
C ARG A 188 -22.33 -12.07 4.12
N CYS A 189 -21.86 -10.95 3.58
CA CYS A 189 -21.00 -10.01 4.29
C CYS A 189 -21.77 -8.72 4.61
N ASP A 190 -21.54 -8.18 5.80
CA ASP A 190 -22.19 -6.97 6.31
C ASP A 190 -21.37 -5.71 6.01
N ALA A 191 -20.09 -5.88 5.82
CA ALA A 191 -19.16 -4.78 5.52
C ALA A 191 -18.09 -5.19 4.51
N LEU A 192 -17.51 -4.19 3.80
CA LEU A 192 -16.36 -4.30 2.91
C LEU A 192 -15.33 -3.23 3.28
N VAL A 193 -14.09 -3.64 3.48
CA VAL A 193 -12.94 -2.73 3.65
C VAL A 193 -12.28 -2.51 2.30
N VAL A 194 -12.11 -1.24 1.91
CA VAL A 194 -11.41 -0.81 0.68
C VAL A 194 -10.22 0.05 1.07
N SER A 195 -9.02 -0.37 0.69
CA SER A 195 -7.76 0.33 0.97
C SER A 195 -7.08 0.87 -0.29
N ALA A 196 -7.34 0.29 -1.46
CA ALA A 196 -6.74 0.73 -2.72
C ALA A 196 -7.27 2.11 -3.14
N LEU A 197 -6.36 3.07 -3.33
CA LEU A 197 -6.71 4.49 -3.55
C LEU A 197 -7.47 4.73 -4.85
N ASP A 198 -7.15 3.99 -5.90
CA ASP A 198 -7.84 4.05 -7.18
C ASP A 198 -9.26 3.49 -7.11
N GLU A 199 -9.46 2.39 -6.37
CA GLU A 199 -10.80 1.84 -6.10
C GLU A 199 -11.67 2.83 -5.33
N ILE A 200 -11.11 3.48 -4.29
CA ILE A 200 -11.80 4.52 -3.50
C ILE A 200 -12.16 5.70 -4.39
N GLY A 201 -11.22 6.18 -5.20
CA GLY A 201 -11.43 7.27 -6.13
C GLY A 201 -12.53 6.97 -7.15
N TRP A 202 -12.59 5.72 -7.66
CA TRP A 202 -13.64 5.28 -8.57
C TRP A 202 -14.99 5.12 -7.86
N LEU A 203 -15.00 4.47 -6.71
CA LEU A 203 -16.23 4.15 -5.96
C LEU A 203 -16.99 5.41 -5.55
N LEU A 204 -16.26 6.40 -5.01
CA LEU A 204 -16.85 7.62 -4.46
C LEU A 204 -16.85 8.80 -5.44
N ASN A 205 -16.40 8.62 -6.69
CA ASN A 205 -16.23 9.71 -7.65
C ASN A 205 -15.43 10.89 -7.06
N ILE A 206 -14.33 10.60 -6.40
CA ILE A 206 -13.42 11.60 -5.83
C ILE A 206 -12.03 11.50 -6.42
N ARG A 207 -11.30 12.61 -6.37
CA ARG A 207 -9.89 12.68 -6.75
C ARG A 207 -9.13 13.55 -5.75
N GLY A 208 -7.82 13.39 -5.74
CA GLY A 208 -6.85 14.21 -5.02
C GLY A 208 -5.56 14.32 -5.80
N LYS A 209 -4.53 14.87 -5.19
CA LYS A 209 -3.17 15.00 -5.75
C LYS A 209 -2.13 14.59 -4.71
N ASP A 210 -2.42 13.54 -3.95
CA ASP A 210 -1.53 13.07 -2.88
C ASP A 210 -0.35 12.26 -3.41
N VAL A 211 -0.53 11.67 -4.59
CA VAL A 211 0.48 10.86 -5.27
C VAL A 211 0.77 11.49 -6.62
N ASP A 212 2.04 11.66 -6.95
CA ASP A 212 2.46 12.22 -8.22
C ASP A 212 1.94 11.39 -9.39
N TYR A 213 1.54 12.07 -10.45
CA TYR A 213 1.02 11.48 -11.69
C TYR A 213 -0.26 10.63 -11.54
N THR A 214 -0.76 10.44 -10.32
CA THR A 214 -1.93 9.63 -10.00
C THR A 214 -2.97 10.46 -9.24
N PRO A 215 -4.18 10.69 -9.79
CA PRO A 215 -5.17 11.57 -9.17
C PRO A 215 -5.88 10.90 -7.98
N CYS A 216 -5.11 10.35 -7.05
CA CYS A 216 -5.59 9.63 -5.87
C CYS A 216 -5.56 10.49 -4.62
N LEU A 217 -6.39 10.10 -3.65
CA LEU A 217 -6.48 10.69 -2.32
C LEU A 217 -6.19 9.61 -1.27
N ILE A 218 -5.18 9.82 -0.44
CA ILE A 218 -4.86 8.93 0.67
C ILE A 218 -6.04 8.89 1.64
N SER A 219 -6.69 7.73 1.71
CA SER A 219 -7.92 7.49 2.47
C SER A 219 -8.21 6.00 2.57
N TYR A 220 -9.08 5.60 3.49
CA TYR A 220 -9.69 4.28 3.55
C TYR A 220 -11.21 4.41 3.42
N VAL A 221 -11.87 3.35 3.01
CA VAL A 221 -13.33 3.29 2.97
C VAL A 221 -13.83 2.00 3.59
N VAL A 222 -14.86 2.12 4.41
CA VAL A 222 -15.65 0.98 4.88
C VAL A 222 -17.08 1.14 4.37
N VAL A 223 -17.53 0.18 3.56
CA VAL A 223 -18.90 0.11 3.06
C VAL A 223 -19.67 -0.88 3.92
N GLU A 224 -20.74 -0.42 4.56
CA GLU A 224 -21.71 -1.23 5.28
C GLU A 224 -23.04 -1.27 4.52
N MET A 225 -23.97 -2.09 4.93
CA MET A 225 -25.27 -2.22 4.25
C MET A 225 -26.06 -0.91 4.23
N GLU A 226 -26.05 -0.14 5.34
CA GLU A 226 -26.78 1.12 5.49
C GLU A 226 -25.90 2.37 5.48
N ARG A 227 -24.57 2.20 5.62
CA ARG A 227 -23.60 3.29 5.78
C ARG A 227 -22.42 3.09 4.83
N CYS A 228 -21.79 4.20 4.47
CA CYS A 228 -20.46 4.19 3.87
C CYS A 228 -19.62 5.29 4.53
N THR A 229 -18.44 4.93 5.03
CA THR A 229 -17.57 5.85 5.75
C THR A 229 -16.23 5.97 5.05
N ILE A 230 -15.81 7.20 4.76
CA ILE A 230 -14.44 7.51 4.31
C ILE A 230 -13.61 7.98 5.50
N PHE A 231 -12.41 7.42 5.62
CA PHE A 231 -11.39 7.81 6.60
C PHE A 231 -10.33 8.64 5.89
N VAL A 232 -10.28 9.93 6.17
CA VAL A 232 -9.46 10.90 5.46
C VAL A 232 -9.04 12.03 6.39
N ALA A 233 -7.82 12.53 6.27
CA ALA A 233 -7.35 13.63 7.10
C ALA A 233 -8.27 14.86 6.96
N PRO A 234 -8.73 15.48 8.06
CA PRO A 234 -9.67 16.61 8.03
C PRO A 234 -9.17 17.82 7.23
N SER A 235 -7.85 17.99 7.13
CA SER A 235 -7.19 19.05 6.35
C SER A 235 -7.45 18.95 4.84
N LYS A 236 -7.83 17.78 4.35
CA LYS A 236 -8.17 17.55 2.92
C LYS A 236 -9.60 17.93 2.57
N LEU A 237 -10.43 18.27 3.58
CA LEU A 237 -11.84 18.54 3.42
C LEU A 237 -12.14 20.03 3.57
N ASN A 238 -12.19 20.76 2.44
CA ASN A 238 -12.77 22.11 2.41
C ASN A 238 -14.30 22.06 2.36
N ASP A 239 -14.97 23.23 2.36
CA ASP A 239 -16.44 23.30 2.35
C ASP A 239 -17.07 22.61 1.14
N ALA A 240 -16.45 22.72 -0.05
CA ALA A 240 -16.93 22.05 -1.25
C ALA A 240 -16.85 20.53 -1.15
N ALA A 241 -15.74 20.00 -0.62
CA ALA A 241 -15.56 18.57 -0.39
C ALA A 241 -16.57 18.03 0.64
N ARG A 242 -16.79 18.76 1.74
CA ARG A 242 -17.79 18.41 2.76
C ARG A 242 -19.20 18.39 2.20
N ALA A 243 -19.58 19.44 1.44
CA ALA A 243 -20.88 19.53 0.78
C ALA A 243 -21.08 18.39 -0.22
N TYR A 244 -20.03 18.02 -0.98
CA TYR A 244 -20.08 16.88 -1.88
C TYR A 244 -20.33 15.57 -1.14
N LEU A 245 -19.50 15.23 -0.13
CA LEU A 245 -19.65 13.99 0.65
C LEU A 245 -21.00 13.89 1.34
N GLN A 246 -21.52 15.00 1.87
CA GLN A 246 -22.87 15.08 2.43
C GLN A 246 -23.95 14.80 1.36
N ARG A 247 -23.81 15.37 0.14
CA ARG A 247 -24.76 15.18 -0.95
C ARG A 247 -24.85 13.72 -1.41
N ILE A 248 -23.75 12.97 -1.35
CA ILE A 248 -23.70 11.57 -1.72
C ILE A 248 -23.87 10.62 -0.52
N ASP A 249 -24.25 11.14 0.65
CA ASP A 249 -24.51 10.39 1.90
C ASP A 249 -23.30 9.56 2.38
N ILE A 250 -22.10 10.16 2.38
CA ILE A 250 -20.88 9.54 2.87
C ILE A 250 -20.47 10.15 4.21
N CYS A 251 -20.34 9.30 5.24
CA CYS A 251 -19.80 9.69 6.53
C CYS A 251 -18.29 9.92 6.46
N THR A 252 -17.77 10.85 7.26
CA THR A 252 -16.35 11.16 7.32
C THR A 252 -15.79 10.92 8.71
N GLN A 253 -14.60 10.30 8.79
CA GLN A 253 -13.79 10.18 10.01
C GLN A 253 -12.33 10.51 9.71
N ASP A 254 -11.51 10.76 10.74
CA ASP A 254 -10.08 10.97 10.54
C ASP A 254 -9.41 9.69 10.04
N TYR A 255 -8.35 9.87 9.26
CA TYR A 255 -7.63 8.78 8.58
C TYR A 255 -7.24 7.64 9.54
N ASP A 256 -6.65 7.98 10.68
CA ASP A 256 -6.16 6.99 11.64
C ASP A 256 -7.29 6.28 12.41
N GLN A 257 -8.51 6.83 12.41
CA GLN A 257 -9.65 6.23 13.11
C GLN A 257 -10.16 4.94 12.45
N VAL A 258 -9.68 4.58 11.26
CA VAL A 258 -10.08 3.34 10.59
C VAL A 258 -9.77 2.11 11.45
N PHE A 259 -8.67 2.09 12.17
CA PHE A 259 -8.27 0.96 13.02
C PHE A 259 -9.23 0.75 14.20
N ASP A 260 -9.59 1.82 14.93
CA ASP A 260 -10.56 1.75 16.02
C ASP A 260 -11.96 1.43 15.48
N TYR A 261 -12.33 2.01 14.34
CA TYR A 261 -13.61 1.71 13.71
C TYR A 261 -13.76 0.23 13.37
N LEU A 262 -12.74 -0.39 12.77
CA LEU A 262 -12.76 -1.81 12.41
C LEU A 262 -12.78 -2.73 13.65
N LYS A 263 -12.18 -2.30 14.75
CA LYS A 263 -12.20 -3.03 16.02
C LYS A 263 -13.59 -3.03 16.67
N ASP A 264 -14.31 -1.91 16.55
CA ASP A 264 -15.62 -1.70 17.18
C ASP A 264 -16.81 -1.97 16.24
N ILE A 265 -16.54 -2.26 14.95
CA ILE A 265 -17.60 -2.48 13.96
C ILE A 265 -18.50 -3.65 14.35
N ASN A 266 -19.81 -3.41 14.32
CA ASN A 266 -20.82 -4.43 14.58
C ASN A 266 -21.22 -5.13 13.29
N ALA A 267 -20.34 -6.00 12.79
CA ALA A 267 -20.56 -6.79 11.58
C ALA A 267 -20.26 -8.27 11.87
N SER A 268 -21.13 -9.17 11.40
CA SER A 268 -20.94 -10.62 11.53
C SER A 268 -19.90 -11.16 10.54
N ALA A 269 -19.83 -10.55 9.34
CA ALA A 269 -18.86 -10.92 8.32
C ALA A 269 -18.36 -9.68 7.57
N ILE A 270 -17.04 -9.58 7.44
CA ILE A 270 -16.35 -8.46 6.80
C ILE A 270 -15.56 -8.96 5.60
N MET A 271 -15.88 -8.41 4.43
CA MET A 271 -15.17 -8.67 3.18
C MET A 271 -13.95 -7.78 3.06
N TYR A 272 -12.88 -8.31 2.51
CA TYR A 272 -11.66 -7.57 2.17
C TYR A 272 -10.95 -8.22 0.98
N ASP A 273 -10.14 -7.44 0.26
CA ASP A 273 -9.20 -7.97 -0.73
C ASP A 273 -7.83 -8.20 -0.08
N GLY A 274 -7.45 -9.46 0.13
CA GLY A 274 -6.18 -9.80 0.77
C GLY A 274 -4.94 -9.42 -0.04
N GLY A 275 -5.08 -9.06 -1.31
CA GLY A 275 -3.99 -8.51 -2.14
C GLY A 275 -3.82 -6.99 -1.99
N LYS A 276 -4.79 -6.29 -1.36
CA LYS A 276 -4.81 -4.84 -1.21
C LYS A 276 -4.86 -4.38 0.24
N VAL A 277 -5.70 -4.99 1.07
CA VAL A 277 -5.78 -4.67 2.50
C VAL A 277 -4.50 -5.13 3.19
N ASN A 278 -3.87 -4.24 3.96
CA ASN A 278 -2.67 -4.54 4.70
C ASN A 278 -2.96 -5.35 5.98
N GLU A 279 -1.92 -6.02 6.51
CA GLU A 279 -2.07 -6.91 7.67
C GLU A 279 -2.49 -6.15 8.93
N ALA A 280 -2.05 -4.89 9.12
CA ALA A 280 -2.46 -4.09 10.27
C ALA A 280 -3.97 -3.82 10.29
N LEU A 281 -4.56 -3.45 9.14
CA LEU A 281 -6.02 -3.31 9.01
C LEU A 281 -6.74 -4.64 9.25
N TYR A 282 -6.20 -5.73 8.70
CA TYR A 282 -6.76 -7.07 8.92
C TYR A 282 -6.73 -7.48 10.39
N GLU A 283 -5.63 -7.22 11.09
CA GLU A 283 -5.51 -7.49 12.54
C GLU A 283 -6.49 -6.62 13.34
N ALA A 284 -6.73 -5.38 12.92
CA ALA A 284 -7.67 -4.47 13.57
C ALA A 284 -9.14 -4.87 13.42
N ILE A 285 -9.51 -5.65 12.39
CA ILE A 285 -10.88 -6.13 12.23
C ILE A 285 -11.32 -6.91 13.48
N ASN A 286 -12.50 -6.55 14.01
CA ASN A 286 -13.12 -7.20 15.17
C ASN A 286 -12.95 -8.74 15.10
N PRO A 287 -12.33 -9.37 16.10
CA PRO A 287 -12.04 -10.80 16.10
C PRO A 287 -13.32 -11.68 16.11
N ALA A 288 -14.46 -11.12 16.50
CA ALA A 288 -15.74 -11.82 16.46
C ALA A 288 -16.33 -11.88 15.03
N ALA A 289 -15.89 -11.02 14.11
CA ALA A 289 -16.35 -11.02 12.74
C ALA A 289 -15.67 -12.10 11.90
N ASN A 290 -16.45 -12.74 11.03
CA ASN A 290 -15.89 -13.63 10.01
C ASN A 290 -15.18 -12.79 8.93
N LYS A 291 -13.89 -13.01 8.74
CA LYS A 291 -13.06 -12.28 7.78
C LYS A 291 -13.04 -13.00 6.43
N VAL A 292 -13.74 -12.43 5.43
CA VAL A 292 -13.97 -13.06 4.12
C VAL A 292 -13.03 -12.43 3.07
N ASN A 293 -11.99 -13.17 2.68
CA ASN A 293 -11.07 -12.73 1.63
C ASN A 293 -11.70 -12.93 0.24
N VAL A 294 -11.79 -11.85 -0.52
CA VAL A 294 -12.30 -11.84 -1.91
C VAL A 294 -11.32 -11.04 -2.78
N SER A 295 -10.44 -11.74 -3.48
CA SER A 295 -9.45 -11.14 -4.38
C SER A 295 -9.68 -11.63 -5.83
N PRO A 296 -9.77 -10.72 -6.80
CA PRO A 296 -9.84 -9.26 -6.65
C PRO A 296 -11.17 -8.80 -6.04
N SER A 297 -11.15 -7.58 -5.45
CA SER A 297 -12.31 -6.96 -4.81
C SER A 297 -13.48 -6.81 -5.79
N PRO A 298 -14.74 -6.74 -5.29
CA PRO A 298 -15.88 -6.42 -6.17
C PRO A 298 -15.75 -5.02 -6.79
N VAL A 299 -15.11 -4.07 -6.08
CA VAL A 299 -14.90 -2.70 -6.59
C VAL A 299 -13.95 -2.73 -7.79
N LEU A 300 -12.79 -3.42 -7.66
CA LEU A 300 -11.83 -3.58 -8.76
C LEU A 300 -12.45 -4.25 -9.98
N LYS A 301 -13.27 -5.28 -9.78
CA LYS A 301 -13.99 -5.95 -10.88
C LYS A 301 -14.94 -5.01 -11.61
N MET A 302 -15.67 -4.18 -10.87
CA MET A 302 -16.59 -3.20 -11.45
C MET A 302 -15.84 -2.09 -12.17
N GLN A 303 -14.76 -1.57 -11.60
CA GLN A 303 -13.88 -0.54 -12.17
C GLN A 303 -13.20 -1.02 -13.46
N SER A 304 -12.85 -2.31 -13.54
CA SER A 304 -12.18 -2.87 -14.73
C SER A 304 -13.07 -2.88 -15.98
N VAL A 305 -14.40 -2.89 -15.81
CA VAL A 305 -15.38 -2.86 -16.91
C VAL A 305 -15.86 -1.42 -17.12
N LYS A 306 -15.29 -0.75 -18.11
CA LYS A 306 -15.60 0.66 -18.40
C LYS A 306 -16.99 0.85 -18.97
N ASN A 307 -17.72 1.84 -18.45
CA ASN A 307 -18.98 2.28 -19.05
C ASN A 307 -18.73 3.14 -20.32
N GLU A 308 -19.79 3.48 -21.07
CA GLU A 308 -19.64 4.19 -22.35
C GLU A 308 -19.05 5.60 -22.19
N VAL A 309 -19.31 6.29 -21.07
CA VAL A 309 -18.74 7.61 -20.77
C VAL A 309 -17.25 7.51 -20.51
N GLU A 310 -16.81 6.53 -19.70
CA GLU A 310 -15.40 6.24 -19.44
C GLU A 310 -14.67 5.88 -20.74
N LEU A 311 -15.24 4.99 -21.58
CA LEU A 311 -14.67 4.63 -22.88
C LEU A 311 -14.52 5.83 -23.80
N GLN A 312 -15.50 6.71 -23.84
CA GLN A 312 -15.42 7.94 -24.63
C GLN A 312 -14.33 8.90 -24.08
N GLY A 313 -14.21 9.00 -22.76
CA GLY A 313 -13.15 9.75 -22.08
C GLY A 313 -11.76 9.23 -22.48
N GLU A 314 -11.55 7.92 -22.44
CA GLU A 314 -10.29 7.27 -22.86
C GLU A 314 -9.97 7.55 -24.34
N ARG A 315 -10.95 7.40 -25.24
CA ARG A 315 -10.76 7.69 -26.69
C ARG A 315 -10.31 9.14 -26.91
N ILE A 316 -10.87 10.09 -26.14
CA ILE A 316 -10.48 11.51 -26.22
C ILE A 316 -9.07 11.71 -25.68
N ALA A 317 -8.73 11.12 -24.53
CA ALA A 317 -7.42 11.20 -23.91
C ALA A 317 -6.34 10.61 -24.83
N MET A 318 -6.53 9.40 -25.34
CA MET A 318 -5.60 8.72 -26.25
C MET A 318 -5.36 9.51 -27.55
N ARG A 319 -6.39 10.20 -28.06
CA ARG A 319 -6.22 11.08 -29.25
C ARG A 319 -5.33 12.28 -28.94
N LYS A 320 -5.49 12.91 -27.77
CA LYS A 320 -4.64 14.02 -27.34
C LYS A 320 -3.19 13.56 -27.13
N ASP A 321 -3.03 12.42 -26.49
CA ASP A 321 -1.73 11.83 -26.24
C ASP A 321 -1.00 11.46 -27.53
N ALA A 322 -1.67 10.81 -28.49
CA ALA A 322 -1.12 10.50 -29.80
C ALA A 322 -0.63 11.74 -30.55
N VAL A 323 -1.36 12.85 -30.46
CA VAL A 323 -0.93 14.14 -31.09
C VAL A 323 0.33 14.67 -30.38
N ALA A 324 0.38 14.63 -29.04
CA ALA A 324 1.54 15.07 -28.27
C ALA A 324 2.78 14.23 -28.61
N LEU A 325 2.63 12.90 -28.63
CA LEU A 325 3.72 11.98 -28.98
C LEU A 325 4.21 12.19 -30.42
N THR A 326 3.31 12.34 -31.39
CA THR A 326 3.68 12.62 -32.81
C THR A 326 4.47 13.92 -32.95
N ARG A 327 4.07 14.99 -32.24
CA ARG A 327 4.81 16.26 -32.21
C ARG A 327 6.18 16.11 -31.57
N PHE A 328 6.29 15.34 -30.49
CA PHE A 328 7.55 15.07 -29.83
C PHE A 328 8.52 14.30 -30.74
N LEU A 329 8.05 13.23 -31.39
CA LEU A 329 8.85 12.46 -32.34
C LEU A 329 9.32 13.34 -33.53
N SER A 330 8.44 14.17 -34.09
CA SER A 330 8.81 15.11 -35.17
C SER A 330 9.81 16.19 -34.70
N TRP A 331 9.83 16.54 -33.44
CA TRP A 331 10.83 17.46 -32.86
C TRP A 331 12.19 16.79 -32.67
N LEU A 332 12.21 15.49 -32.41
CA LEU A 332 13.46 14.73 -32.27
C LEU A 332 14.20 14.50 -33.58
N GLU A 333 13.51 14.46 -34.74
CA GLU A 333 14.08 14.37 -36.09
C GLU A 333 14.69 15.71 -36.52
#